data_4748611cdbc2ea0c31dab81ab8285133
#
_entry.id   4748611cdbc2ea0c31dab81ab8285133
#
_cell.length_a   1.000
_cell.length_b   1.000
_cell.length_c   1.000
_cell.angle_alpha   90.00
_cell.angle_beta   90.00
_cell.angle_gamma   90.00
#
_symmetry.space_group_name_H-M   'P 1'
#
loop_
_entity.id
_entity.type
_entity.pdbx_description
1 polymer ?
#
loop_
_entity_poly.entity_id
_entity_poly.type
_entity_poly.pdbx_seq_one_letter_code
_entity_poly.pdbx_strand_id
1 'polypeptide(L)'
;QNVFDIQQGVSILIAVREKSEPDYFSTAYKSRDGVKEMAKVLYYDVWGRREDKYKFLESASLDNINWIEVKPTEPNYFFAPKNLDYEDEYNKELSINDIFPVYAAGVKTRRDNVCVDYDRETLLNRFCDISINTNLEELKEKYNIKDTEYWNLEKAKLDIKQDEIESKLLLYAYRPFDNRWVYYNHKIIERGDSRKELMGHLLKGNNIALLSCRQQVEPGFYHIFCSEILTEHCTVSLKSREATYVFPLYTYPNTENDQTNLFIERTPNLSPTFLKTIKEKLGKIPTPEKIFYYAYAIFHSPTYRTRYAEFLKIDFPRLPLTSNQKLFHELAIKGEELVNLHLMKSDKLNNLITTYQTIGNNQVTEVTYNSELQRVYINKQSYFTDIPPHIWEFKIGGYQVLDKWLKDRKNANRKLSVEEINHYQKIVIALTDTLRLMQEIDKIIPGFPIE
;
A
#
# COMPACT_ATOMS: atom_id res chain seq x y z
N GLN A 1 -17.40 -19.58 -4.11
CA GLN A 1 -16.43 -20.63 -4.46
C GLN A 1 -16.16 -20.62 -5.97
N ASN A 2 -14.94 -20.96 -6.38
CA ASN A 2 -14.58 -21.10 -7.78
C ASN A 2 -15.05 -22.46 -8.32
N VAL A 3 -15.44 -22.53 -9.59
CA VAL A 3 -15.74 -23.79 -10.29
C VAL A 3 -14.49 -24.59 -10.64
N PHE A 4 -13.35 -23.91 -10.73
CA PHE A 4 -12.03 -24.52 -10.86
C PHE A 4 -11.36 -24.68 -9.49
N ASP A 5 -10.42 -25.62 -9.34
CA ASP A 5 -9.70 -25.85 -8.07
C ASP A 5 -8.62 -24.79 -7.81
N ILE A 6 -8.98 -23.52 -7.95
CA ILE A 6 -8.12 -22.37 -7.71
C ILE A 6 -8.82 -21.32 -6.83
N GLN A 7 -8.03 -20.56 -6.09
CA GLN A 7 -8.56 -19.51 -5.19
C GLN A 7 -8.84 -18.17 -5.89
N GLN A 8 -8.35 -17.99 -7.11
CA GLN A 8 -8.52 -16.76 -7.87
C GLN A 8 -9.82 -16.76 -8.66
N GLY A 9 -10.44 -15.58 -8.82
CA GLY A 9 -11.57 -15.39 -9.71
C GLY A 9 -11.19 -15.72 -11.16
N VAL A 10 -12.09 -16.37 -11.88
CA VAL A 10 -11.91 -16.76 -13.29
C VAL A 10 -13.05 -16.18 -14.11
N SER A 11 -12.71 -15.65 -15.28
CA SER A 11 -13.68 -15.26 -16.31
C SER A 11 -13.49 -16.11 -17.55
N ILE A 12 -14.58 -16.39 -18.25
CA ILE A 12 -14.59 -17.05 -19.55
C ILE A 12 -15.00 -16.01 -20.58
N LEU A 13 -14.18 -15.79 -21.59
CA LEU A 13 -14.50 -14.91 -22.72
C LEU A 13 -14.80 -15.79 -23.95
N ILE A 14 -15.98 -15.59 -24.54
CA ILE A 14 -16.36 -16.20 -25.81
C ILE A 14 -16.50 -15.07 -26.82
N ALA A 15 -15.65 -15.06 -27.85
CA ALA A 15 -15.72 -14.07 -28.92
C ALA A 15 -16.19 -14.74 -30.22
N VAL A 16 -17.23 -14.18 -30.82
CA VAL A 16 -17.76 -14.61 -32.12
C VAL A 16 -17.55 -13.50 -33.14
N ARG A 17 -16.94 -13.84 -34.26
CA ARG A 17 -16.80 -12.94 -35.39
C ARG A 17 -17.65 -13.48 -36.53
N GLU A 18 -18.68 -12.75 -36.93
CA GLU A 18 -19.42 -13.03 -38.16
C GLU A 18 -18.52 -12.71 -39.37
N LYS A 19 -18.40 -13.66 -40.30
CA LYS A 19 -17.76 -13.40 -41.56
C LYS A 19 -18.75 -12.57 -42.40
N SER A 20 -18.47 -11.31 -42.62
CA SER A 20 -19.12 -10.59 -43.74
C SER A 20 -18.78 -11.35 -45.02
N GLU A 21 -19.75 -11.55 -45.93
CA GLU A 21 -19.48 -12.12 -47.27
C GLU A 21 -18.28 -11.41 -47.89
N PRO A 22 -17.36 -12.10 -48.53
CA PRO A 22 -16.18 -11.50 -49.12
C PRO A 22 -16.64 -10.60 -50.27
N ASP A 23 -16.52 -9.32 -50.09
CA ASP A 23 -16.67 -8.36 -51.17
C ASP A 23 -15.45 -8.53 -52.10
N TYR A 24 -15.63 -9.27 -53.19
CA TYR A 24 -14.57 -9.71 -54.12
C TYR A 24 -13.81 -8.53 -54.78
N PHE A 25 -14.20 -7.27 -54.52
CA PHE A 25 -13.63 -6.06 -55.16
C PHE A 25 -12.98 -5.07 -54.21
N SER A 26 -12.88 -5.31 -52.92
CA SER A 26 -12.29 -4.35 -51.99
C SER A 26 -10.99 -4.89 -51.38
N THR A 27 -9.87 -4.40 -51.88
CA THR A 27 -8.54 -4.57 -51.31
C THR A 27 -8.23 -3.62 -50.14
N ALA A 28 -9.25 -2.92 -49.66
CA ALA A 28 -9.11 -2.00 -48.51
C ALA A 28 -10.29 -2.16 -47.55
N TYR A 29 -10.03 -2.57 -46.34
CA TYR A 29 -10.96 -2.47 -45.21
C TYR A 29 -11.24 -0.98 -44.91
N LYS A 30 -12.12 -0.38 -45.68
CA LYS A 30 -12.76 0.91 -45.33
C LYS A 30 -14.23 0.65 -45.17
N SER A 31 -14.74 0.73 -43.92
CA SER A 31 -16.16 0.92 -43.70
C SER A 31 -16.61 2.18 -44.47
N ARG A 32 -17.72 2.10 -45.20
CA ARG A 32 -18.22 3.18 -46.03
C ARG A 32 -18.49 4.49 -45.30
N ASP A 33 -18.59 4.50 -43.96
CA ASP A 33 -18.99 5.68 -43.17
C ASP A 33 -18.05 6.06 -42.02
N GLY A 34 -16.83 5.49 -41.93
CA GLY A 34 -15.84 5.93 -40.93
C GLY A 34 -16.20 5.61 -39.47
N VAL A 35 -17.36 5.02 -39.19
CA VAL A 35 -17.78 4.60 -37.87
C VAL A 35 -17.32 3.16 -37.67
N LYS A 36 -16.34 2.95 -36.78
CA LYS A 36 -16.01 1.61 -36.30
C LYS A 36 -17.21 1.09 -35.49
N GLU A 37 -17.93 0.14 -36.06
CA GLU A 37 -18.98 -0.57 -35.32
C GLU A 37 -18.32 -1.30 -34.13
N MET A 38 -18.68 -0.89 -32.92
CA MET A 38 -18.17 -1.51 -31.69
C MET A 38 -18.81 -2.90 -31.53
N ALA A 39 -18.01 -3.88 -31.11
CA ALA A 39 -18.53 -5.20 -30.81
C ALA A 39 -19.58 -5.13 -29.70
N LYS A 40 -20.67 -5.90 -29.86
CA LYS A 40 -21.66 -6.06 -28.80
C LYS A 40 -21.03 -6.95 -27.69
N VAL A 41 -20.96 -6.42 -26.47
CA VAL A 41 -20.43 -7.12 -25.31
C VAL A 41 -21.56 -7.46 -24.37
N LEU A 42 -21.71 -8.74 -24.05
CA LEU A 42 -22.69 -9.27 -23.13
C LEU A 42 -21.98 -9.87 -21.92
N TYR A 43 -22.42 -9.50 -20.74
CA TYR A 43 -21.80 -9.89 -19.47
C TYR A 43 -22.81 -10.57 -18.56
N TYR A 44 -22.31 -11.57 -17.81
CA TYR A 44 -23.08 -12.22 -16.76
C TYR A 44 -22.15 -12.77 -15.65
N ASP A 45 -22.53 -12.56 -14.39
CA ASP A 45 -21.83 -13.12 -13.22
C ASP A 45 -22.53 -14.34 -12.66
N VAL A 46 -21.81 -15.45 -12.49
CA VAL A 46 -22.31 -16.65 -11.82
C VAL A 46 -21.88 -16.64 -10.36
N TRP A 47 -22.81 -16.37 -9.46
CA TRP A 47 -22.59 -16.32 -8.01
C TRP A 47 -23.05 -17.61 -7.30
N GLY A 48 -22.55 -17.84 -6.08
CA GLY A 48 -22.98 -18.93 -5.21
C GLY A 48 -21.88 -19.94 -4.89
N ARG A 49 -22.29 -21.07 -4.31
CA ARG A 49 -21.40 -22.20 -4.03
C ARG A 49 -21.05 -22.91 -5.34
N ARG A 50 -19.98 -23.69 -5.33
CA ARG A 50 -19.49 -24.41 -6.50
C ARG A 50 -20.59 -25.30 -7.14
N GLU A 51 -21.30 -26.05 -6.32
CA GLU A 51 -22.37 -26.92 -6.74
C GLU A 51 -23.56 -26.20 -7.39
N ASP A 52 -23.92 -25.03 -6.83
CA ASP A 52 -24.99 -24.18 -7.36
C ASP A 52 -24.60 -23.61 -8.73
N LYS A 53 -23.34 -23.25 -8.90
CA LYS A 53 -22.78 -22.79 -10.17
C LYS A 53 -22.78 -23.88 -11.23
N TYR A 54 -22.45 -25.11 -10.88
CA TYR A 54 -22.52 -26.25 -11.82
C TYR A 54 -23.95 -26.50 -12.25
N LYS A 55 -24.91 -26.56 -11.34
CA LYS A 55 -26.33 -26.72 -11.67
C LYS A 55 -26.84 -25.61 -12.60
N PHE A 56 -26.43 -24.38 -12.33
CA PHE A 56 -26.77 -23.26 -13.20
C PHE A 56 -26.19 -23.48 -14.61
N LEU A 57 -24.88 -23.78 -14.71
CA LEU A 57 -24.20 -23.98 -16.00
C LEU A 57 -24.75 -25.17 -16.82
N GLU A 58 -25.23 -26.23 -16.16
CA GLU A 58 -25.88 -27.38 -16.82
C GLU A 58 -27.21 -27.02 -17.48
N SER A 59 -27.94 -26.04 -16.89
CA SER A 59 -29.25 -25.60 -17.39
C SER A 59 -29.20 -24.31 -18.20
N ALA A 60 -28.07 -23.60 -18.19
CA ALA A 60 -27.92 -22.33 -18.85
C ALA A 60 -27.67 -22.47 -20.35
N SER A 61 -28.32 -21.60 -21.13
CA SER A 61 -28.08 -21.42 -22.56
C SER A 61 -27.97 -19.95 -22.87
N LEU A 62 -27.47 -19.60 -24.05
CA LEU A 62 -27.35 -18.20 -24.45
C LEU A 62 -28.69 -17.45 -24.43
N ASP A 63 -29.80 -18.19 -24.62
CA ASP A 63 -31.15 -17.61 -24.74
C ASP A 63 -31.85 -17.44 -23.38
N ASN A 64 -31.43 -18.17 -22.34
CA ASN A 64 -32.08 -18.14 -21.03
C ASN A 64 -31.31 -17.39 -19.95
N ILE A 65 -30.19 -16.76 -20.31
CA ILE A 65 -29.40 -15.92 -19.42
C ILE A 65 -29.85 -14.47 -19.56
N ASN A 66 -30.07 -13.78 -18.44
CA ASN A 66 -30.34 -12.36 -18.42
C ASN A 66 -29.02 -11.56 -18.59
N TRP A 67 -28.57 -11.46 -19.82
CA TRP A 67 -27.35 -10.77 -20.15
C TRP A 67 -27.41 -9.28 -19.85
N ILE A 68 -26.32 -8.74 -19.31
CA ILE A 68 -26.09 -7.29 -19.17
C ILE A 68 -25.29 -6.85 -20.40
N GLU A 69 -25.87 -5.95 -21.20
CA GLU A 69 -25.12 -5.35 -22.30
C GLU A 69 -24.15 -4.30 -21.73
N VAL A 70 -22.88 -4.47 -22.04
CA VAL A 70 -21.80 -3.55 -21.64
C VAL A 70 -21.33 -2.78 -22.86
N LYS A 71 -21.16 -1.47 -22.71
CA LYS A 71 -20.58 -0.60 -23.74
C LYS A 71 -19.14 -0.26 -23.34
N PRO A 72 -18.13 -0.97 -23.85
CA PRO A 72 -16.75 -0.67 -23.55
C PRO A 72 -16.36 0.70 -24.08
N THR A 73 -15.78 1.56 -23.23
CA THR A 73 -15.33 2.91 -23.57
C THR A 73 -13.82 3.05 -23.38
N GLU A 74 -13.21 3.96 -24.12
CA GLU A 74 -11.82 4.35 -23.89
C GLU A 74 -11.63 4.91 -22.48
N PRO A 75 -10.44 4.80 -21.89
CA PRO A 75 -9.24 4.13 -22.39
C PRO A 75 -9.18 2.64 -22.04
N ASN A 76 -10.05 2.14 -21.16
CA ASN A 76 -9.89 0.83 -20.52
C ASN A 76 -10.67 -0.30 -21.21
N TYR A 77 -11.71 -0.01 -21.97
CA TYR A 77 -12.57 -0.99 -22.66
C TYR A 77 -13.00 -2.15 -21.75
N PHE A 78 -13.61 -1.85 -20.59
CA PHE A 78 -14.07 -2.86 -19.66
C PHE A 78 -15.17 -3.74 -20.24
N PHE A 79 -15.04 -5.05 -20.08
CA PHE A 79 -16.05 -6.06 -20.46
C PHE A 79 -16.94 -6.47 -19.27
N ALA A 80 -16.87 -5.76 -18.17
CA ALA A 80 -17.74 -5.93 -17.00
C ALA A 80 -18.40 -4.59 -16.67
N PRO A 81 -19.62 -4.59 -16.13
CA PRO A 81 -20.30 -3.37 -15.70
C PRO A 81 -19.44 -2.61 -14.68
N LYS A 82 -19.28 -1.31 -14.89
CA LYS A 82 -18.59 -0.38 -14.00
C LYS A 82 -19.46 0.85 -13.81
N ASN A 83 -19.49 1.38 -12.60
CA ASN A 83 -20.07 2.69 -12.37
C ASN A 83 -18.99 3.74 -12.70
N LEU A 84 -19.13 4.38 -13.86
CA LEU A 84 -18.21 5.39 -14.38
C LEU A 84 -18.85 6.80 -14.35
N ASP A 85 -19.93 7.02 -13.58
CA ASP A 85 -20.67 8.27 -13.54
C ASP A 85 -19.79 9.50 -13.24
N TYR A 86 -18.67 9.29 -12.55
CA TYR A 86 -17.71 10.35 -12.16
C TYR A 86 -16.41 10.34 -12.96
N GLU A 87 -16.35 9.62 -14.09
CA GLU A 87 -15.11 9.45 -14.87
C GLU A 87 -14.54 10.77 -15.37
N ASP A 88 -15.37 11.60 -15.99
CA ASP A 88 -14.97 12.90 -16.55
C ASP A 88 -14.46 13.86 -15.45
N GLU A 89 -15.09 13.82 -14.30
CA GLU A 89 -14.71 14.61 -13.12
C GLU A 89 -13.36 14.13 -12.58
N TYR A 90 -13.23 12.83 -12.36
CA TYR A 90 -12.03 12.22 -11.81
C TYR A 90 -10.81 12.35 -12.71
N ASN A 91 -11.00 12.18 -14.02
CA ASN A 91 -9.91 12.24 -15.01
C ASN A 91 -9.36 13.64 -15.26
N LYS A 92 -10.06 14.71 -14.85
CA LYS A 92 -9.54 16.08 -14.90
C LYS A 92 -8.42 16.33 -13.89
N GLU A 93 -8.38 15.55 -12.81
CA GLU A 93 -7.42 15.74 -11.74
C GLU A 93 -6.11 14.98 -12.00
N LEU A 94 -4.99 15.49 -11.46
CA LEU A 94 -3.68 14.88 -11.62
C LEU A 94 -3.53 13.66 -10.70
N SER A 95 -2.98 12.59 -11.23
CA SER A 95 -2.62 11.40 -10.46
C SER A 95 -1.39 11.66 -9.58
N ILE A 96 -1.25 10.93 -8.47
CA ILE A 96 -0.09 11.11 -7.57
C ILE A 96 1.25 10.91 -8.26
N ASN A 97 1.34 10.05 -9.28
CA ASN A 97 2.57 9.87 -10.06
C ASN A 97 2.82 11.02 -11.07
N ASP A 98 1.79 11.79 -11.43
CA ASP A 98 1.93 13.03 -12.19
C ASP A 98 2.35 14.19 -11.27
N ILE A 99 2.00 14.11 -9.98
CA ILE A 99 2.36 15.11 -8.95
C ILE A 99 3.77 14.86 -8.46
N PHE A 100 4.08 13.60 -8.07
CA PHE A 100 5.38 13.15 -7.55
C PHE A 100 6.08 12.26 -8.58
N PRO A 101 6.84 12.82 -9.54
CA PRO A 101 7.37 12.07 -10.68
C PRO A 101 8.45 11.05 -10.31
N VAL A 102 9.14 11.23 -9.18
CA VAL A 102 10.14 10.26 -8.69
C VAL A 102 9.48 9.32 -7.69
N TYR A 103 9.27 8.08 -8.09
CA TYR A 103 8.68 7.04 -7.25
C TYR A 103 9.13 5.65 -7.69
N ALA A 104 9.08 4.68 -6.78
CA ALA A 104 9.30 3.27 -7.09
C ALA A 104 8.59 2.37 -6.06
N ALA A 105 8.51 1.08 -6.37
CA ALA A 105 8.02 0.10 -5.41
C ALA A 105 9.00 -0.05 -4.24
N GLY A 106 8.47 -0.35 -3.06
CA GLY A 106 9.22 -0.58 -1.83
C GLY A 106 10.25 -1.71 -1.95
N VAL A 107 11.12 -1.81 -0.97
CA VAL A 107 12.18 -2.83 -0.90
C VAL A 107 11.57 -4.21 -0.76
N LYS A 108 12.12 -5.19 -1.46
CA LYS A 108 11.73 -6.60 -1.39
C LYS A 108 12.95 -7.45 -1.08
N THR A 109 12.97 -8.02 0.10
CA THR A 109 14.10 -8.88 0.50
C THR A 109 14.02 -10.26 -0.12
N ARG A 110 12.82 -10.84 -0.21
CA ARG A 110 12.54 -12.27 -0.47
C ARG A 110 13.23 -13.24 0.51
N ARG A 111 13.90 -12.69 1.51
CA ARG A 111 14.66 -13.41 2.53
C ARG A 111 14.46 -12.75 3.88
N ASP A 112 13.18 -12.46 4.22
CA ASP A 112 12.83 -11.80 5.48
C ASP A 112 13.39 -12.56 6.69
N ASN A 113 13.36 -13.91 6.65
CA ASN A 113 13.93 -14.77 7.67
C ASN A 113 15.44 -14.53 7.91
N VAL A 114 16.16 -14.01 6.93
CA VAL A 114 17.59 -13.69 7.02
C VAL A 114 17.80 -12.21 7.28
N CYS A 115 17.15 -11.36 6.49
CA CYS A 115 17.46 -9.93 6.37
C CYS A 115 16.66 -9.05 7.31
N VAL A 116 15.58 -9.56 7.95
CA VAL A 116 14.67 -8.75 8.77
C VAL A 116 14.53 -9.37 10.15
N ASP A 117 14.50 -8.52 11.17
CA ASP A 117 14.23 -8.95 12.55
C ASP A 117 13.55 -7.82 13.33
N TYR A 118 12.87 -8.18 14.42
CA TYR A 118 12.34 -7.23 15.39
C TYR A 118 13.44 -6.58 16.22
N ASP A 119 14.52 -7.32 16.44
CA ASP A 119 15.61 -6.96 17.32
C ASP A 119 16.92 -6.71 16.55
N ARG A 120 17.52 -5.53 16.77
CA ARG A 120 18.76 -5.10 16.09
C ARG A 120 19.94 -6.02 16.41
N GLU A 121 20.08 -6.40 17.69
CA GLU A 121 21.20 -7.23 18.14
C GLU A 121 21.11 -8.64 17.57
N THR A 122 19.90 -9.20 17.50
CA THR A 122 19.68 -10.51 16.87
C THR A 122 20.09 -10.49 15.40
N LEU A 123 19.74 -9.42 14.69
CA LEU A 123 20.11 -9.27 13.28
C LEU A 123 21.61 -9.00 13.09
N LEU A 124 22.23 -8.20 13.97
CA LEU A 124 23.68 -7.97 14.00
C LEU A 124 24.42 -9.28 14.18
N ASN A 125 24.09 -10.05 15.21
CA ASN A 125 24.73 -11.34 15.51
C ASN A 125 24.58 -12.33 14.34
N ARG A 126 23.41 -12.34 13.68
CA ARG A 126 23.17 -13.18 12.50
C ARG A 126 24.13 -12.83 11.36
N PHE A 127 24.31 -11.55 11.04
CA PHE A 127 25.19 -11.14 9.94
C PHE A 127 26.67 -11.22 10.33
N CYS A 128 27.04 -11.05 11.59
CA CYS A 128 28.38 -11.37 12.09
C CYS A 128 28.67 -12.86 11.87
N ASP A 129 27.79 -13.76 12.28
CA ASP A 129 27.94 -15.20 12.08
C ASP A 129 28.05 -15.54 10.57
N ILE A 130 27.17 -15.03 9.74
CA ILE A 130 27.24 -15.23 8.28
C ILE A 130 28.58 -14.74 7.72
N SER A 131 29.14 -13.65 8.22
CA SER A 131 30.40 -13.09 7.70
C SER A 131 31.61 -13.96 7.99
N ILE A 132 31.71 -14.55 9.20
CA ILE A 132 32.88 -15.29 9.68
C ILE A 132 32.79 -16.80 9.45
N ASN A 133 31.60 -17.41 9.57
CA ASN A 133 31.42 -18.84 9.46
C ASN A 133 31.67 -19.32 8.04
N THR A 134 32.59 -20.25 7.84
CA THR A 134 32.97 -20.79 6.54
C THR A 134 32.12 -21.96 6.07
N ASN A 135 31.33 -22.57 6.97
CA ASN A 135 30.45 -23.68 6.65
C ASN A 135 29.11 -23.20 6.08
N LEU A 136 29.01 -23.14 4.76
CA LEU A 136 27.81 -22.64 4.07
C LEU A 136 26.57 -23.49 4.33
N GLU A 137 26.71 -24.81 4.46
CA GLU A 137 25.56 -25.70 4.69
C GLU A 137 25.00 -25.50 6.11
N GLU A 138 25.86 -25.35 7.11
CA GLU A 138 25.45 -25.00 8.47
C GLU A 138 24.68 -23.66 8.51
N LEU A 139 25.18 -22.62 7.82
CA LEU A 139 24.50 -21.33 7.72
C LEU A 139 23.14 -21.44 7.04
N LYS A 140 23.04 -22.22 5.96
CA LYS A 140 21.79 -22.45 5.24
C LYS A 140 20.76 -23.15 6.12
N GLU A 141 21.16 -24.16 6.86
CA GLU A 141 20.29 -24.87 7.80
C GLU A 141 19.86 -23.97 8.95
N LYS A 142 20.83 -23.33 9.65
CA LYS A 142 20.61 -22.48 10.82
C LYS A 142 19.65 -21.33 10.55
N TYR A 143 19.79 -20.66 9.39
CA TYR A 143 18.99 -19.48 9.02
C TYR A 143 17.92 -19.76 7.97
N ASN A 144 17.70 -21.04 7.62
CA ASN A 144 16.77 -21.46 6.57
C ASN A 144 16.99 -20.70 5.26
N ILE A 145 18.24 -20.61 4.81
CA ILE A 145 18.63 -19.91 3.58
C ILE A 145 18.53 -20.87 2.41
N LYS A 146 17.82 -20.45 1.35
CA LYS A 146 17.69 -21.22 0.11
C LYS A 146 18.33 -20.44 -1.05
N ASP A 147 19.26 -21.08 -1.73
CA ASP A 147 19.79 -20.59 -2.97
C ASP A 147 18.71 -20.64 -4.07
N THR A 148 18.82 -19.76 -5.03
CA THR A 148 17.95 -19.69 -6.21
C THR A 148 18.81 -19.61 -7.46
N GLU A 149 18.20 -19.78 -8.63
CA GLU A 149 18.91 -19.62 -9.93
C GLU A 149 19.69 -18.29 -10.04
N TYR A 150 19.14 -17.21 -9.44
CA TYR A 150 19.69 -15.85 -9.57
C TYR A 150 20.42 -15.35 -8.32
N TRP A 151 20.44 -16.10 -7.25
CA TRP A 151 21.06 -15.70 -5.99
C TRP A 151 21.53 -16.89 -5.19
N ASN A 152 22.75 -16.83 -4.64
CA ASN A 152 23.27 -17.81 -3.70
C ASN A 152 24.03 -17.14 -2.55
N LEU A 153 24.04 -17.84 -1.41
CA LEU A 153 24.67 -17.35 -0.19
C LEU A 153 26.17 -17.11 -0.34
N GLU A 154 26.88 -17.99 -1.05
CA GLU A 154 28.33 -17.89 -1.22
C GLU A 154 28.73 -16.57 -1.86
N LYS A 155 28.08 -16.21 -2.98
CA LYS A 155 28.33 -14.93 -3.67
C LYS A 155 27.89 -13.73 -2.83
N ALA A 156 26.73 -13.82 -2.19
CA ALA A 156 26.20 -12.74 -1.36
C ALA A 156 27.10 -12.46 -0.14
N LYS A 157 27.69 -13.50 0.42
CA LYS A 157 28.63 -13.39 1.56
C LYS A 157 29.87 -12.56 1.25
N LEU A 158 30.37 -12.57 0.00
CA LEU A 158 31.53 -11.78 -0.40
C LEU A 158 31.32 -10.27 -0.24
N ASP A 159 30.07 -9.81 -0.26
CA ASP A 159 29.71 -8.40 -0.09
C ASP A 159 29.43 -8.03 1.38
N ILE A 160 29.51 -8.99 2.31
CA ILE A 160 29.32 -8.76 3.75
C ILE A 160 30.67 -8.51 4.39
N LYS A 161 31.00 -7.23 4.58
CA LYS A 161 32.22 -6.83 5.30
C LYS A 161 31.89 -6.61 6.77
N GLN A 162 32.67 -7.24 7.65
CA GLN A 162 32.41 -7.25 9.09
C GLN A 162 32.35 -5.85 9.70
N ASP A 163 33.20 -4.95 9.27
CA ASP A 163 33.28 -3.55 9.70
C ASP A 163 32.12 -2.67 9.18
N GLU A 164 31.39 -3.13 8.17
CA GLU A 164 30.25 -2.41 7.60
C GLU A 164 28.89 -2.92 8.08
N ILE A 165 28.81 -4.07 8.80
CA ILE A 165 27.53 -4.70 9.15
C ILE A 165 26.62 -3.76 9.91
N GLU A 166 27.11 -3.07 10.93
CA GLU A 166 26.32 -2.14 11.74
C GLU A 166 25.73 -1.00 10.93
N SER A 167 26.48 -0.46 9.98
CA SER A 167 26.05 0.64 9.11
C SER A 167 24.95 0.24 8.11
N LYS A 168 24.80 -1.06 7.85
CA LYS A 168 23.76 -1.63 6.97
C LYS A 168 22.50 -2.04 7.73
N LEU A 169 22.48 -1.97 9.06
CA LEU A 169 21.30 -2.25 9.88
C LEU A 169 20.44 -0.99 10.01
N LEU A 170 19.33 -0.96 9.28
CA LEU A 170 18.46 0.21 9.17
C LEU A 170 17.04 -0.11 9.66
N LEU A 171 16.33 0.92 10.13
CA LEU A 171 14.90 0.82 10.41
C LEU A 171 14.11 0.67 9.10
N TYR A 172 13.08 -0.15 9.15
CA TYR A 172 12.33 -0.65 8.02
C TYR A 172 10.82 -0.63 8.31
N ALA A 173 10.07 0.19 7.60
CA ALA A 173 8.61 0.20 7.68
C ALA A 173 8.08 -1.09 7.06
N TYR A 174 7.86 -2.10 7.89
CA TYR A 174 7.50 -3.45 7.46
C TYR A 174 6.00 -3.57 7.19
N ARG A 175 5.16 -3.07 8.11
CA ARG A 175 3.69 -2.98 7.98
C ARG A 175 3.22 -1.68 8.63
N PRO A 176 1.99 -1.25 8.49
CA PRO A 176 1.49 -0.09 9.21
C PRO A 176 1.73 -0.23 10.72
N PHE A 177 2.41 0.74 11.31
CA PHE A 177 2.82 0.76 12.72
C PHE A 177 3.73 -0.39 13.18
N ASP A 178 4.34 -1.13 12.26
CA ASP A 178 5.26 -2.23 12.56
C ASP A 178 6.60 -1.98 11.88
N ASN A 179 7.48 -1.26 12.57
CA ASN A 179 8.84 -1.05 12.14
C ASN A 179 9.72 -2.18 12.64
N ARG A 180 10.62 -2.67 11.77
CA ARG A 180 11.59 -3.72 12.08
C ARG A 180 13.00 -3.27 11.68
N TRP A 181 13.98 -4.06 11.95
CA TRP A 181 15.35 -3.87 11.47
C TRP A 181 15.56 -4.68 10.21
N VAL A 182 16.27 -4.10 9.23
CA VAL A 182 16.68 -4.78 8.00
C VAL A 182 18.18 -4.63 7.78
N TYR A 183 18.82 -5.71 7.36
CA TYR A 183 20.16 -5.61 6.80
C TYR A 183 20.04 -5.18 5.33
N TYR A 184 20.25 -3.89 5.11
CA TYR A 184 20.05 -3.26 3.80
C TYR A 184 21.33 -3.31 2.97
N ASN A 185 21.50 -4.38 2.22
CA ASN A 185 22.58 -4.55 1.27
C ASN A 185 22.01 -4.96 -0.09
N HIS A 186 22.34 -4.23 -1.15
CA HIS A 186 21.79 -4.42 -2.48
C HIS A 186 22.12 -5.77 -3.14
N LYS A 187 23.15 -6.49 -2.66
CA LYS A 187 23.47 -7.87 -3.11
C LYS A 187 22.70 -8.93 -2.31
N ILE A 188 22.25 -8.59 -1.12
CA ILE A 188 21.47 -9.49 -0.27
C ILE A 188 19.97 -9.39 -0.59
N ILE A 189 19.44 -8.18 -0.80
CA ILE A 189 18.04 -7.95 -1.13
C ILE A 189 17.76 -8.17 -2.62
N GLU A 190 16.52 -8.51 -2.97
CA GLU A 190 16.12 -8.70 -4.37
C GLU A 190 16.11 -7.37 -5.12
N ARG A 191 16.77 -7.33 -6.28
CA ARG A 191 16.84 -6.15 -7.16
C ARG A 191 17.23 -4.88 -6.41
N GLY A 192 18.19 -5.00 -5.49
CA GLY A 192 18.61 -3.90 -4.63
C GLY A 192 19.12 -2.68 -5.40
N ASP A 193 19.86 -2.92 -6.49
CA ASP A 193 20.41 -1.83 -7.31
C ASP A 193 19.33 -0.92 -7.92
N SER A 194 18.22 -1.50 -8.39
CA SER A 194 17.13 -0.73 -9.03
C SER A 194 16.32 0.17 -8.06
N ARG A 195 16.49 -0.01 -6.76
CA ARG A 195 15.76 0.71 -5.71
C ARG A 195 16.65 1.57 -4.83
N LYS A 196 17.98 1.41 -4.96
CA LYS A 196 19.00 2.12 -4.19
C LYS A 196 18.83 3.63 -4.31
N GLU A 197 18.61 4.12 -5.52
CA GLU A 197 18.48 5.53 -5.80
C GLU A 197 17.28 6.14 -5.07
N LEU A 198 16.09 5.56 -5.26
CA LEU A 198 14.87 6.05 -4.61
C LEU A 198 14.97 5.98 -3.09
N MET A 199 15.37 4.83 -2.55
CA MET A 199 15.47 4.63 -1.10
C MET A 199 16.56 5.53 -0.50
N GLY A 200 17.58 5.88 -1.28
CA GLY A 200 18.58 6.87 -0.91
C GLY A 200 17.98 8.23 -0.52
N HIS A 201 16.87 8.61 -1.14
CA HIS A 201 16.19 9.86 -0.79
C HIS A 201 15.57 9.85 0.62
N LEU A 202 15.24 8.67 1.17
CA LEU A 202 14.77 8.53 2.56
C LEU A 202 15.92 8.36 3.57
N LEU A 203 17.14 8.07 3.11
CA LEU A 203 18.30 7.82 3.97
C LEU A 203 19.23 9.04 4.09
N LYS A 204 19.20 9.96 3.13
CA LYS A 204 20.17 11.08 3.06
C LYS A 204 19.80 12.27 3.94
N GLY A 205 18.60 12.35 4.49
CA GLY A 205 18.17 13.47 5.34
C GLY A 205 16.69 13.42 5.67
N ASN A 206 16.21 14.47 6.33
CA ASN A 206 14.79 14.55 6.71
C ASN A 206 13.88 14.54 5.48
N ASN A 207 13.10 13.49 5.35
CA ASN A 207 12.16 13.29 4.27
C ASN A 207 10.95 12.54 4.74
N ILE A 208 9.86 12.67 4.03
CA ILE A 208 8.64 11.89 4.19
C ILE A 208 8.21 11.36 2.83
N ALA A 209 7.66 10.16 2.79
CA ALA A 209 7.10 9.57 1.58
C ALA A 209 5.63 9.25 1.75
N LEU A 210 4.84 9.51 0.70
CA LEU A 210 3.50 8.98 0.56
C LEU A 210 3.61 7.53 0.08
N LEU A 211 2.82 6.66 0.70
CA LEU A 211 2.72 5.25 0.35
C LEU A 211 1.35 4.96 -0.24
N SER A 212 1.32 4.33 -1.40
CA SER A 212 0.07 3.88 -2.02
C SER A 212 0.30 2.62 -2.85
N CYS A 213 -0.77 1.96 -3.29
CA CYS A 213 -0.70 0.96 -4.34
C CYS A 213 -1.30 1.50 -5.64
N ARG A 214 -0.90 0.90 -6.76
CA ARG A 214 -1.43 1.29 -8.07
C ARG A 214 -2.81 0.69 -8.34
N GLN A 215 -2.99 -0.56 -7.97
CA GLN A 215 -4.23 -1.31 -8.20
C GLN A 215 -4.68 -1.98 -6.92
N GLN A 216 -5.98 -2.21 -6.78
CA GLN A 216 -6.56 -2.88 -5.64
C GLN A 216 -7.39 -4.06 -6.08
N VAL A 217 -7.39 -5.12 -5.27
CA VAL A 217 -8.15 -6.35 -5.51
C VAL A 217 -9.47 -6.33 -4.76
N GLU A 218 -9.47 -5.82 -3.51
CA GLU A 218 -10.67 -5.79 -2.68
C GLU A 218 -11.43 -4.47 -2.77
N PRO A 219 -12.75 -4.49 -2.48
CA PRO A 219 -13.53 -3.27 -2.34
C PRO A 219 -13.04 -2.37 -1.20
N GLY A 220 -13.16 -1.07 -1.40
CA GLY A 220 -12.77 -0.04 -0.45
C GLY A 220 -11.30 0.39 -0.62
N PHE A 221 -11.08 1.70 -0.51
CA PHE A 221 -9.76 2.29 -0.64
C PHE A 221 -9.18 2.60 0.74
N TYR A 222 -8.18 1.80 1.15
CA TYR A 222 -7.47 1.94 2.42
C TYR A 222 -5.95 2.07 2.23
N HIS A 223 -5.49 2.16 0.98
CA HIS A 223 -4.11 1.99 0.56
C HIS A 223 -3.32 3.31 0.55
N ILE A 224 -3.52 4.12 1.59
CA ILE A 224 -2.73 5.34 1.83
C ILE A 224 -2.09 5.25 3.21
N PHE A 225 -0.78 5.44 3.23
CA PHE A 225 0.01 5.54 4.45
C PHE A 225 1.20 6.48 4.22
N CYS A 226 2.06 6.68 5.22
CA CYS A 226 3.29 7.47 5.08
C CYS A 226 4.45 6.83 5.84
N SER A 227 5.67 7.17 5.44
CA SER A 227 6.89 6.70 6.08
C SER A 227 8.01 7.72 5.92
N GLU A 228 8.91 7.77 6.91
CA GLU A 228 10.17 8.55 6.85
C GLU A 228 11.40 7.65 6.73
N ILE A 229 11.20 6.33 6.70
CA ILE A 229 12.26 5.33 6.72
C ILE A 229 12.15 4.40 5.51
N LEU A 230 13.12 3.54 5.33
CA LEU A 230 13.05 2.47 4.34
C LEU A 230 11.70 1.75 4.40
N THR A 231 11.11 1.49 3.26
CA THR A 231 9.75 0.96 3.16
C THR A 231 9.73 -0.37 2.44
N GLU A 232 9.07 -1.36 3.00
CA GLU A 232 8.90 -2.71 2.46
C GLU A 232 7.89 -2.69 1.30
N HIS A 233 8.06 -3.60 0.36
CA HIS A 233 7.22 -3.76 -0.82
C HIS A 233 5.75 -4.08 -0.51
N CYS A 234 5.48 -4.74 0.61
CA CYS A 234 4.14 -5.10 1.06
C CYS A 234 3.69 -4.30 2.30
N THR A 235 4.26 -3.11 2.55
CA THR A 235 3.88 -2.31 3.73
C THR A 235 2.38 -2.06 3.79
N VAL A 236 1.73 -1.74 2.67
CA VAL A 236 0.28 -1.51 2.66
C VAL A 236 -0.55 -2.75 2.34
N SER A 237 0.01 -3.80 1.71
CA SER A 237 -0.74 -5.03 1.42
C SER A 237 0.17 -6.20 1.02
N LEU A 238 -0.25 -7.42 1.41
CA LEU A 238 0.36 -8.69 0.94
C LEU A 238 -0.32 -9.26 -0.32
N LYS A 239 -1.40 -8.64 -0.79
CA LYS A 239 -2.13 -9.17 -1.94
C LYS A 239 -1.35 -8.97 -3.22
N SER A 240 -1.47 -9.93 -4.12
CA SER A 240 -0.89 -9.80 -5.46
C SER A 240 -1.47 -8.57 -6.17
N ARG A 241 -0.62 -7.81 -6.86
CA ARG A 241 -0.89 -6.53 -7.55
C ARG A 241 -1.00 -5.30 -6.64
N GLU A 242 -1.01 -5.44 -5.31
CA GLU A 242 -1.09 -4.34 -4.35
C GLU A 242 0.29 -3.96 -3.78
N ALA A 243 1.31 -3.93 -4.64
CA ALA A 243 2.65 -3.49 -4.25
C ALA A 243 2.62 -2.06 -3.69
N THR A 244 3.32 -1.83 -2.59
CA THR A 244 3.53 -0.49 -2.05
C THR A 244 4.46 0.30 -2.96
N TYR A 245 3.99 1.43 -3.48
CA TYR A 245 4.81 2.45 -4.13
C TYR A 245 5.13 3.56 -3.15
N VAL A 246 6.36 4.04 -3.22
CA VAL A 246 6.95 5.05 -2.33
C VAL A 246 7.19 6.32 -3.14
N PHE A 247 6.58 7.42 -2.71
CA PHE A 247 6.67 8.75 -3.32
C PHE A 247 7.34 9.71 -2.32
N PRO A 248 8.67 9.86 -2.34
CA PRO A 248 9.35 10.79 -1.44
C PRO A 248 8.96 12.23 -1.74
N LEU A 249 8.80 13.05 -0.71
CA LEU A 249 8.48 14.47 -0.87
C LEU A 249 9.64 15.26 -1.44
N TYR A 250 10.87 14.85 -1.11
CA TYR A 250 12.10 15.47 -1.58
C TYR A 250 13.01 14.47 -2.25
N THR A 251 13.75 14.93 -3.25
CA THR A 251 14.89 14.22 -3.84
C THR A 251 16.20 14.87 -3.40
N TYR A 252 17.22 14.05 -3.23
CA TYR A 252 18.58 14.46 -2.90
C TYR A 252 19.51 14.13 -4.07
N PRO A 253 20.51 14.96 -4.37
CA PRO A 253 21.46 14.67 -5.46
C PRO A 253 22.25 13.41 -5.19
N ASN A 254 22.64 12.71 -6.27
CA ASN A 254 23.52 11.54 -6.21
C ASN A 254 24.96 11.99 -6.05
N THR A 255 25.41 12.20 -4.81
CA THR A 255 26.77 12.67 -4.50
C THR A 255 27.72 11.52 -4.20
N GLU A 256 27.77 10.47 -5.04
CA GLU A 256 28.85 9.47 -4.87
C GLU A 256 30.26 10.08 -5.16
N ASN A 257 30.34 11.25 -5.83
CA ASN A 257 31.59 11.87 -6.25
C ASN A 257 31.85 13.28 -5.67
N ASP A 258 31.00 13.85 -4.82
CA ASP A 258 31.15 15.22 -4.37
C ASP A 258 31.27 15.29 -2.83
N GLN A 259 32.49 15.03 -2.33
CA GLN A 259 32.83 15.15 -0.89
C GLN A 259 32.94 16.60 -0.40
N THR A 260 32.63 17.57 -1.23
CA THR A 260 32.89 19.00 -0.94
C THR A 260 31.68 19.81 -0.46
N ASN A 261 30.46 19.28 -0.58
CA ASN A 261 29.26 20.03 -0.16
C ASN A 261 28.78 19.64 1.24
N LEU A 262 29.07 20.48 2.23
CA LEU A 262 28.56 20.39 3.61
C LEU A 262 27.03 20.56 3.70
N PHE A 263 26.36 21.06 2.67
CA PHE A 263 24.92 21.24 2.58
C PHE A 263 24.37 20.49 1.36
N ILE A 264 23.78 19.31 1.61
CA ILE A 264 23.05 18.57 0.58
C ILE A 264 21.70 19.26 0.39
N GLU A 265 21.57 20.08 -0.66
CA GLU A 265 20.33 20.77 -0.98
C GLU A 265 19.30 19.77 -1.52
N ARG A 266 18.17 19.65 -0.81
CA ARG A 266 17.05 18.81 -1.24
C ARG A 266 16.14 19.57 -2.20
N THR A 267 15.62 18.88 -3.21
CA THR A 267 14.69 19.45 -4.18
C THR A 267 13.29 18.83 -3.99
N PRO A 268 12.21 19.64 -3.96
CA PRO A 268 10.85 19.08 -3.90
C PRO A 268 10.57 18.15 -5.10
N ASN A 269 10.05 16.96 -4.83
CA ASN A 269 9.62 16.01 -5.84
C ASN A 269 8.22 16.36 -6.35
N LEU A 270 8.09 17.54 -6.94
CA LEU A 270 6.83 18.07 -7.46
C LEU A 270 6.99 18.44 -8.93
N SER A 271 6.10 17.93 -9.79
CA SER A 271 6.20 18.19 -11.22
C SER A 271 5.90 19.66 -11.58
N PRO A 272 6.57 20.21 -12.59
CA PRO A 272 6.31 21.58 -13.06
C PRO A 272 4.85 21.82 -13.44
N THR A 273 4.21 20.82 -14.06
CA THR A 273 2.78 20.88 -14.43
C THR A 273 1.90 21.06 -13.20
N PHE A 274 2.13 20.27 -12.16
CA PHE A 274 1.39 20.39 -10.91
C PHE A 274 1.64 21.74 -10.22
N LEU A 275 2.89 22.19 -10.17
CA LEU A 275 3.24 23.49 -9.57
C LEU A 275 2.58 24.65 -10.29
N LYS A 276 2.45 24.58 -11.63
CA LYS A 276 1.70 25.56 -12.41
C LYS A 276 0.22 25.52 -12.06
N THR A 277 -0.40 24.33 -12.07
CA THR A 277 -1.84 24.16 -11.78
C THR A 277 -2.21 24.66 -10.38
N ILE A 278 -1.43 24.31 -9.34
CA ILE A 278 -1.72 24.74 -7.96
C ILE A 278 -1.53 26.25 -7.79
N LYS A 279 -0.55 26.85 -8.50
CA LYS A 279 -0.34 28.30 -8.51
C LYS A 279 -1.52 29.02 -9.16
N GLU A 280 -2.03 28.50 -10.27
CA GLU A 280 -3.21 29.06 -10.96
C GLU A 280 -4.45 29.00 -10.08
N LYS A 281 -4.69 27.86 -9.40
CA LYS A 281 -5.85 27.69 -8.50
C LYS A 281 -5.75 28.51 -7.23
N LEU A 282 -4.61 28.51 -6.54
CA LEU A 282 -4.45 29.15 -5.22
C LEU A 282 -3.79 30.54 -5.25
N GLY A 283 -3.38 31.04 -6.43
CA GLY A 283 -2.65 32.31 -6.56
C GLY A 283 -1.19 32.28 -6.05
N LYS A 284 -0.78 31.22 -5.37
CA LYS A 284 0.57 31.02 -4.85
C LYS A 284 0.88 29.51 -4.78
N ILE A 285 2.16 29.18 -4.68
CA ILE A 285 2.61 27.80 -4.44
C ILE A 285 2.76 27.63 -2.92
N PRO A 286 2.01 26.70 -2.28
CA PRO A 286 2.22 26.32 -0.89
C PRO A 286 3.57 25.63 -0.68
N THR A 287 4.02 25.45 0.57
CA THR A 287 5.21 24.63 0.85
C THR A 287 4.97 23.16 0.47
N PRO A 288 6.01 22.43 0.11
CA PRO A 288 5.87 21.00 -0.24
C PRO A 288 5.18 20.17 0.84
N GLU A 289 5.47 20.46 2.12
CA GLU A 289 4.83 19.79 3.25
C GLU A 289 3.31 20.05 3.29
N LYS A 290 2.87 21.31 3.07
CA LYS A 290 1.43 21.63 3.04
C LYS A 290 0.72 20.96 1.87
N ILE A 291 1.38 20.82 0.74
CA ILE A 291 0.85 20.06 -0.41
C ILE A 291 0.70 18.59 -0.04
N PHE A 292 1.72 18.00 0.59
CA PHE A 292 1.70 16.63 1.06
C PHE A 292 0.55 16.39 2.05
N TYR A 293 0.42 17.25 3.06
CA TYR A 293 -0.62 17.17 4.07
C TYR A 293 -2.02 17.32 3.48
N TYR A 294 -2.21 18.27 2.56
CA TYR A 294 -3.47 18.42 1.84
C TYR A 294 -3.84 17.15 1.08
N ALA A 295 -2.91 16.59 0.31
CA ALA A 295 -3.15 15.34 -0.41
C ALA A 295 -3.47 14.18 0.55
N TYR A 296 -2.76 14.10 1.67
CA TYR A 296 -2.98 13.09 2.70
C TYR A 296 -4.39 13.20 3.31
N ALA A 297 -4.87 14.40 3.58
CA ALA A 297 -6.23 14.63 4.05
C ALA A 297 -7.29 14.21 3.03
N ILE A 298 -7.16 14.64 1.77
CA ILE A 298 -8.09 14.28 0.69
C ILE A 298 -8.22 12.76 0.55
N PHE A 299 -7.10 12.05 0.52
CA PHE A 299 -7.11 10.58 0.38
C PHE A 299 -7.63 9.84 1.61
N HIS A 300 -7.78 10.52 2.75
CA HIS A 300 -8.44 10.01 3.95
C HIS A 300 -9.92 10.39 4.08
N SER A 301 -10.46 11.21 3.17
CA SER A 301 -11.88 11.52 3.12
C SER A 301 -12.71 10.26 2.79
N PRO A 302 -13.64 9.83 3.64
CA PRO A 302 -14.58 8.75 3.35
C PRO A 302 -15.40 9.00 2.08
N THR A 303 -15.86 10.23 1.87
CA THR A 303 -16.63 10.62 0.69
C THR A 303 -15.80 10.50 -0.59
N TYR A 304 -14.52 10.95 -0.60
CA TYR A 304 -13.60 10.73 -1.71
C TYR A 304 -13.45 9.24 -2.03
N ARG A 305 -13.17 8.44 -1.02
CA ARG A 305 -12.94 6.99 -1.14
C ARG A 305 -14.13 6.24 -1.70
N THR A 306 -15.34 6.67 -1.33
CA THR A 306 -16.59 6.05 -1.78
C THR A 306 -16.96 6.52 -3.19
N ARG A 307 -16.89 7.84 -3.44
CA ARG A 307 -17.27 8.43 -4.73
C ARG A 307 -16.42 7.90 -5.87
N TYR A 308 -15.11 7.79 -5.66
CA TYR A 308 -14.15 7.37 -6.68
C TYR A 308 -13.70 5.92 -6.57
N ALA A 309 -14.44 5.08 -5.83
CA ALA A 309 -14.07 3.71 -5.52
C ALA A 309 -13.71 2.86 -6.74
N GLU A 310 -14.45 3.02 -7.86
CA GLU A 310 -14.19 2.23 -9.08
C GLU A 310 -12.89 2.63 -9.77
N PHE A 311 -12.53 3.90 -9.76
CA PHE A 311 -11.30 4.41 -10.36
C PHE A 311 -10.07 4.08 -9.49
N LEU A 312 -10.23 4.15 -8.17
CA LEU A 312 -9.19 3.82 -7.19
C LEU A 312 -8.78 2.33 -7.22
N LYS A 313 -9.58 1.45 -7.83
CA LYS A 313 -9.21 0.04 -8.07
C LYS A 313 -8.29 -0.13 -9.27
N ILE A 314 -8.28 0.82 -10.19
CA ILE A 314 -7.68 0.66 -11.52
C ILE A 314 -6.26 1.19 -11.57
N ASP A 315 -6.05 2.39 -11.00
CA ASP A 315 -4.77 3.09 -11.05
C ASP A 315 -4.58 3.97 -9.81
N PHE A 316 -3.43 4.63 -9.71
CA PHE A 316 -3.10 5.55 -8.63
C PHE A 316 -4.18 6.61 -8.38
N PRO A 317 -4.41 7.01 -7.12
CA PRO A 317 -5.38 8.03 -6.79
C PRO A 317 -5.04 9.38 -7.43
N ARG A 318 -6.08 10.11 -7.84
CA ARG A 318 -5.99 11.46 -8.36
C ARG A 318 -6.36 12.48 -7.28
N LEU A 319 -5.70 13.61 -7.28
CA LEU A 319 -5.84 14.63 -6.24
C LEU A 319 -6.73 15.80 -6.70
N PRO A 320 -7.99 15.89 -6.24
CA PRO A 320 -8.82 17.08 -6.43
C PRO A 320 -8.17 18.29 -5.75
N LEU A 321 -8.02 19.39 -6.50
CA LEU A 321 -7.45 20.64 -6.02
C LEU A 321 -8.53 21.71 -5.87
N THR A 322 -8.66 22.30 -4.68
CA THR A 322 -9.49 23.47 -4.44
C THR A 322 -8.84 24.77 -4.91
N SER A 323 -9.66 25.74 -5.31
CA SER A 323 -9.26 27.15 -5.51
C SER A 323 -9.36 27.96 -4.21
N ASN A 324 -10.03 27.45 -3.18
CA ASN A 324 -10.25 28.10 -1.90
C ASN A 324 -9.02 27.93 -0.99
N GLN A 325 -8.26 29.00 -0.79
CA GLN A 325 -7.05 29.00 0.06
C GLN A 325 -7.34 28.62 1.52
N LYS A 326 -8.50 28.98 2.07
CA LYS A 326 -8.88 28.67 3.45
C LYS A 326 -9.15 27.17 3.58
N LEU A 327 -9.93 26.59 2.65
CA LEU A 327 -10.20 25.14 2.62
C LEU A 327 -8.91 24.34 2.47
N PHE A 328 -8.00 24.76 1.55
CA PHE A 328 -6.70 24.13 1.39
C PHE A 328 -5.92 24.11 2.71
N HIS A 329 -5.90 25.23 3.41
CA HIS A 329 -5.16 25.37 4.66
C HIS A 329 -5.76 24.50 5.78
N GLU A 330 -7.07 24.50 5.94
CA GLU A 330 -7.78 23.71 6.95
C GLU A 330 -7.56 22.19 6.72
N LEU A 331 -7.64 21.74 5.46
CA LEU A 331 -7.36 20.36 5.10
C LEU A 331 -5.90 19.99 5.31
N ALA A 332 -4.96 20.88 4.99
CA ALA A 332 -3.54 20.65 5.24
C ALA A 332 -3.24 20.47 6.75
N ILE A 333 -3.89 21.23 7.64
CA ILE A 333 -3.77 21.05 9.10
C ILE A 333 -4.26 19.65 9.50
N LYS A 334 -5.42 19.20 8.99
CA LYS A 334 -5.94 17.86 9.30
C LYS A 334 -5.06 16.75 8.77
N GLY A 335 -4.47 16.97 7.59
CA GLY A 335 -3.49 16.04 7.02
C GLY A 335 -2.21 15.96 7.84
N GLU A 336 -1.72 17.07 8.37
CA GLU A 336 -0.57 17.09 9.27
C GLU A 336 -0.85 16.32 10.57
N GLU A 337 -2.04 16.51 11.17
CA GLU A 337 -2.47 15.72 12.33
C GLU A 337 -2.47 14.22 12.04
N LEU A 338 -3.02 13.79 10.88
CA LEU A 338 -3.03 12.39 10.43
C LEU A 338 -1.61 11.84 10.24
N VAL A 339 -0.75 12.60 9.59
CA VAL A 339 0.65 12.21 9.34
C VAL A 339 1.39 12.01 10.66
N ASN A 340 1.23 12.93 11.62
CA ASN A 340 1.88 12.81 12.93
C ASN A 340 1.36 11.60 13.73
N LEU A 341 0.08 11.25 13.62
CA LEU A 341 -0.46 10.02 14.18
C LEU A 341 0.14 8.77 13.54
N HIS A 342 0.21 8.73 12.21
CA HIS A 342 0.69 7.57 11.46
C HIS A 342 2.20 7.38 11.57
N LEU A 343 2.95 8.45 11.79
CA LEU A 343 4.38 8.40 12.11
C LEU A 343 4.66 8.17 13.60
N MET A 344 3.62 8.00 14.44
CA MET A 344 3.74 7.83 15.90
C MET A 344 4.41 9.02 16.61
N LYS A 345 4.26 10.24 16.07
CA LYS A 345 4.88 11.48 16.58
C LYS A 345 3.91 12.39 17.34
N SER A 346 2.61 12.11 17.29
CA SER A 346 1.61 12.93 17.94
C SER A 346 1.67 12.80 19.48
N ASP A 347 1.65 13.93 20.19
CA ASP A 347 1.59 13.95 21.66
C ASP A 347 0.32 13.29 22.22
N LYS A 348 -0.75 13.24 21.42
CA LYS A 348 -2.02 12.57 21.77
C LYS A 348 -1.82 11.08 22.10
N LEU A 349 -0.81 10.45 21.50
CA LEU A 349 -0.49 9.03 21.72
C LEU A 349 -0.04 8.70 23.15
N ASN A 350 0.27 9.71 23.95
CA ASN A 350 0.64 9.50 25.36
C ASN A 350 -0.58 9.38 26.29
N ASN A 351 -1.78 9.70 25.80
CA ASN A 351 -3.03 9.59 26.57
C ASN A 351 -3.69 8.24 26.28
N LEU A 352 -3.24 7.16 26.96
CA LEU A 352 -3.72 5.80 26.72
C LEU A 352 -5.21 5.68 26.99
N ILE A 353 -5.97 5.12 26.03
CA ILE A 353 -7.42 4.87 26.10
C ILE A 353 -7.75 3.38 26.25
N THR A 354 -6.77 2.51 26.26
CA THR A 354 -6.87 1.08 26.45
C THR A 354 -5.91 0.63 27.53
N THR A 355 -6.23 -0.44 28.27
CA THR A 355 -5.35 -1.01 29.28
C THR A 355 -4.94 -2.43 28.88
N TYR A 356 -3.80 -2.88 29.42
CA TYR A 356 -3.34 -4.23 29.25
C TYR A 356 -3.40 -4.99 30.56
N GLN A 357 -4.08 -6.13 30.54
CA GLN A 357 -4.23 -7.01 31.70
C GLN A 357 -3.35 -8.25 31.55
N THR A 358 -2.37 -8.37 32.41
CA THR A 358 -1.47 -9.54 32.47
C THR A 358 -1.91 -10.45 33.58
N ILE A 359 -2.41 -11.65 33.25
CA ILE A 359 -2.68 -12.73 34.18
C ILE A 359 -1.84 -13.92 33.72
N GLY A 360 -0.53 -13.89 33.98
CA GLY A 360 0.38 -14.93 33.53
C GLY A 360 1.59 -14.38 32.77
N ASN A 361 1.73 -14.72 31.50
CA ASN A 361 2.84 -14.25 30.67
C ASN A 361 2.35 -13.43 29.48
N ASN A 362 3.27 -12.70 28.84
CA ASN A 362 3.00 -11.87 27.66
C ASN A 362 3.26 -12.60 26.34
N GLN A 363 3.35 -13.94 26.34
CA GLN A 363 3.54 -14.75 25.14
C GLN A 363 2.31 -14.66 24.25
N VAL A 364 2.50 -14.33 22.97
CA VAL A 364 1.41 -14.30 21.99
C VAL A 364 1.22 -15.71 21.43
N THR A 365 0.22 -16.42 21.92
CA THR A 365 -0.10 -17.79 21.49
C THR A 365 -1.38 -17.87 20.65
N GLU A 366 -2.29 -16.93 20.86
CA GLU A 366 -3.51 -16.80 20.08
C GLU A 366 -3.84 -15.32 19.91
N VAL A 367 -4.69 -14.99 18.93
CA VAL A 367 -5.24 -13.64 18.76
C VAL A 367 -6.73 -13.79 18.55
N THR A 368 -7.51 -13.40 19.53
CA THR A 368 -8.97 -13.48 19.49
C THR A 368 -9.58 -12.16 19.99
N TYR A 369 -10.66 -11.75 19.35
CA TYR A 369 -11.41 -10.55 19.74
C TYR A 369 -12.77 -10.92 20.26
N ASN A 370 -13.12 -10.37 21.42
CA ASN A 370 -14.46 -10.45 22.00
C ASN A 370 -15.12 -9.08 21.89
N SER A 371 -16.14 -8.98 21.03
CA SER A 371 -16.83 -7.73 20.72
C SER A 371 -17.72 -7.22 21.88
N GLU A 372 -18.27 -8.13 22.68
CA GLU A 372 -19.14 -7.76 23.82
C GLU A 372 -18.32 -7.15 24.95
N LEU A 373 -17.14 -7.74 25.23
CA LEU A 373 -16.21 -7.25 26.24
C LEU A 373 -15.23 -6.20 25.73
N GLN A 374 -15.20 -5.95 24.41
CA GLN A 374 -14.25 -5.08 23.73
C GLN A 374 -12.78 -5.42 24.07
N ARG A 375 -12.46 -6.72 24.08
CA ARG A 375 -11.16 -7.25 24.48
C ARG A 375 -10.45 -7.98 23.34
N VAL A 376 -9.15 -7.73 23.24
CA VAL A 376 -8.25 -8.48 22.35
C VAL A 376 -7.35 -9.35 23.19
N TYR A 377 -7.50 -10.66 23.10
CA TYR A 377 -6.70 -11.65 23.80
C TYR A 377 -5.45 -12.00 23.01
N ILE A 378 -4.30 -12.07 23.67
CA ILE A 378 -3.04 -12.53 23.09
C ILE A 378 -2.67 -13.96 23.50
N ASN A 379 -3.34 -14.47 24.53
CA ASN A 379 -3.34 -15.85 25.02
C ASN A 379 -4.62 -16.04 25.86
N LYS A 380 -4.79 -17.20 26.51
CA LYS A 380 -5.99 -17.50 27.30
C LYS A 380 -6.25 -16.57 28.49
N GLN A 381 -5.27 -15.79 28.92
CA GLN A 381 -5.32 -15.02 30.15
C GLN A 381 -5.05 -13.53 29.97
N SER A 382 -4.12 -13.17 29.09
CA SER A 382 -3.67 -11.78 28.91
C SER A 382 -4.40 -11.11 27.75
N TYR A 383 -4.83 -9.87 27.92
CA TYR A 383 -5.65 -9.15 26.93
C TYR A 383 -5.53 -7.63 27.05
N PHE A 384 -5.85 -6.94 25.96
CA PHE A 384 -6.11 -5.50 25.92
C PHE A 384 -7.59 -5.25 26.04
N THR A 385 -7.98 -4.19 26.76
CA THR A 385 -9.39 -3.79 27.00
C THR A 385 -9.76 -2.55 26.17
N ASP A 386 -11.04 -2.21 26.18
CA ASP A 386 -11.58 -0.95 25.66
C ASP A 386 -11.23 -0.69 24.17
N ILE A 387 -11.27 -1.77 23.38
CA ILE A 387 -11.08 -1.72 21.94
C ILE A 387 -12.43 -1.93 21.24
N PRO A 388 -13.10 -0.85 20.78
CA PRO A 388 -14.39 -0.97 20.11
C PRO A 388 -14.31 -1.75 18.79
N PRO A 389 -15.39 -2.42 18.34
CA PRO A 389 -15.39 -3.23 17.11
C PRO A 389 -14.89 -2.48 15.87
N HIS A 390 -15.32 -1.24 15.68
CA HIS A 390 -14.91 -0.43 14.53
C HIS A 390 -13.41 -0.05 14.53
N ILE A 391 -12.76 -0.01 15.70
CA ILE A 391 -11.29 0.17 15.82
C ILE A 391 -10.58 -1.15 15.57
N TRP A 392 -11.11 -2.26 16.10
CA TRP A 392 -10.57 -3.59 15.84
C TRP A 392 -10.59 -3.93 14.34
N GLU A 393 -11.67 -3.57 13.64
CA GLU A 393 -11.88 -3.85 12.21
C GLU A 393 -11.17 -2.84 11.30
N PHE A 394 -10.55 -1.79 11.85
CA PHE A 394 -9.92 -0.74 11.06
C PHE A 394 -8.82 -1.27 10.15
N LYS A 395 -8.88 -0.86 8.88
CA LYS A 395 -7.94 -1.31 7.86
C LYS A 395 -7.04 -0.17 7.38
N ILE A 396 -5.77 -0.50 7.18
CA ILE A 396 -4.85 0.27 6.35
C ILE A 396 -4.35 -0.69 5.27
N GLY A 397 -4.58 -0.32 4.02
CA GLY A 397 -4.33 -1.20 2.89
C GLY A 397 -5.10 -2.52 3.00
N GLY A 398 -4.43 -3.61 2.76
CA GLY A 398 -4.98 -4.97 2.89
C GLY A 398 -4.98 -5.53 4.30
N TYR A 399 -4.62 -4.74 5.33
CA TYR A 399 -4.47 -5.23 6.70
C TYR A 399 -5.53 -4.68 7.64
N GLN A 400 -6.12 -5.57 8.44
CA GLN A 400 -6.74 -5.22 9.72
C GLN A 400 -5.58 -5.00 10.71
N VAL A 401 -5.31 -3.74 11.04
CA VAL A 401 -4.03 -3.31 11.65
C VAL A 401 -3.73 -4.01 12.95
N LEU A 402 -4.68 -3.97 13.90
CA LEU A 402 -4.48 -4.52 15.25
C LEU A 402 -4.31 -6.04 15.24
N ASP A 403 -5.09 -6.74 14.44
CA ASP A 403 -5.03 -8.19 14.26
C ASP A 403 -3.71 -8.61 13.60
N LYS A 404 -3.32 -7.92 12.53
CA LYS A 404 -2.08 -8.21 11.79
C LYS A 404 -0.85 -8.03 12.68
N TRP A 405 -0.80 -6.94 13.44
CA TRP A 405 0.33 -6.65 14.31
C TRP A 405 0.57 -7.76 15.36
N LEU A 406 -0.50 -8.23 16.00
CA LEU A 406 -0.42 -9.33 16.97
C LEU A 406 -0.16 -10.68 16.31
N LYS A 407 -0.80 -10.98 15.17
CA LYS A 407 -0.58 -12.24 14.43
C LYS A 407 0.87 -12.41 13.98
N ASP A 408 1.52 -11.32 13.57
CA ASP A 408 2.94 -11.39 13.21
C ASP A 408 3.81 -11.75 14.40
N ARG A 409 3.51 -11.23 15.60
CA ARG A 409 4.22 -11.60 16.84
C ARG A 409 3.92 -13.02 17.27
N LYS A 410 2.68 -13.48 17.11
CA LYS A 410 2.31 -14.89 17.30
C LYS A 410 3.14 -15.81 16.39
N ASN A 411 3.19 -15.50 15.09
CA ASN A 411 3.92 -16.30 14.10
C ASN A 411 5.44 -16.33 14.37
N ALA A 412 5.96 -15.26 14.95
CA ALA A 412 7.35 -15.16 15.39
C ALA A 412 7.57 -15.73 16.81
N ASN A 413 6.55 -16.36 17.42
CA ASN A 413 6.60 -16.91 18.78
C ASN A 413 7.13 -15.92 19.82
N ARG A 414 6.68 -14.65 19.75
CA ARG A 414 7.19 -13.57 20.61
C ARG A 414 6.44 -13.43 21.90
N LYS A 415 7.20 -13.06 22.94
CA LYS A 415 6.69 -12.52 24.20
C LYS A 415 6.75 -11.00 24.11
N LEU A 416 5.61 -10.30 24.30
CA LEU A 416 5.57 -8.85 24.22
C LEU A 416 6.39 -8.21 25.34
N SER A 417 7.25 -7.28 24.99
CA SER A 417 7.91 -6.39 25.94
C SER A 417 6.96 -5.30 26.45
N VAL A 418 7.38 -4.55 27.46
CA VAL A 418 6.62 -3.40 27.97
C VAL A 418 6.47 -2.33 26.89
N GLU A 419 7.52 -2.12 26.10
CA GLU A 419 7.55 -1.16 25.00
C GLU A 419 6.59 -1.60 23.89
N GLU A 420 6.53 -2.89 23.54
CA GLU A 420 5.59 -3.42 22.54
C GLU A 420 4.14 -3.33 23.01
N ILE A 421 3.86 -3.56 24.28
CA ILE A 421 2.53 -3.38 24.88
C ILE A 421 2.12 -1.90 24.80
N ASN A 422 2.97 -0.99 25.23
CA ASN A 422 2.71 0.45 25.13
C ASN A 422 2.53 0.91 23.67
N HIS A 423 3.36 0.40 22.78
CA HIS A 423 3.24 0.69 21.34
C HIS A 423 1.90 0.23 20.77
N TYR A 424 1.43 -0.97 21.12
CA TYR A 424 0.12 -1.46 20.70
C TYR A 424 -1.03 -0.57 21.21
N GLN A 425 -0.96 -0.13 22.46
CA GLN A 425 -1.93 0.82 23.03
C GLN A 425 -1.92 2.16 22.28
N LYS A 426 -0.75 2.66 21.88
CA LYS A 426 -0.62 3.86 21.05
C LYS A 426 -1.21 3.66 19.64
N ILE A 427 -1.10 2.47 19.04
CA ILE A 427 -1.76 2.16 17.77
C ILE A 427 -3.27 2.30 17.91
N VAL A 428 -3.88 1.81 19.00
CA VAL A 428 -5.32 1.96 19.25
C VAL A 428 -5.74 3.43 19.25
N ILE A 429 -4.97 4.31 19.89
CA ILE A 429 -5.22 5.76 19.88
C ILE A 429 -5.09 6.32 18.46
N ALA A 430 -4.01 5.96 17.76
CA ALA A 430 -3.76 6.44 16.40
C ALA A 430 -4.94 6.10 15.45
N LEU A 431 -5.47 4.88 15.54
CA LEU A 431 -6.62 4.45 14.73
C LEU A 431 -7.92 5.17 15.14
N THR A 432 -8.14 5.37 16.44
CA THR A 432 -9.31 6.09 16.98
C THR A 432 -9.32 7.54 16.49
N ASP A 433 -8.18 8.24 16.63
CA ASP A 433 -8.05 9.62 16.17
C ASP A 433 -8.07 9.74 14.64
N THR A 434 -7.56 8.73 13.92
CA THR A 434 -7.67 8.67 12.45
C THR A 434 -9.13 8.68 12.01
N LEU A 435 -9.99 7.85 12.62
CA LEU A 435 -11.42 7.83 12.28
C LEU A 435 -12.09 9.17 12.58
N ARG A 436 -11.77 9.78 13.72
CA ARG A 436 -12.28 11.11 14.06
C ARG A 436 -11.87 12.15 13.03
N LEU A 437 -10.60 12.19 12.66
CA LEU A 437 -10.08 13.13 11.66
C LEU A 437 -10.67 12.90 10.27
N MET A 438 -10.88 11.66 9.87
CA MET A 438 -11.56 11.32 8.60
C MET A 438 -12.97 11.94 8.54
N GLN A 439 -13.73 11.86 9.64
CA GLN A 439 -15.05 12.49 9.73
C GLN A 439 -14.99 14.02 9.74
N GLU A 440 -13.98 14.59 10.39
CA GLU A 440 -13.78 16.05 10.41
C GLU A 440 -13.40 16.58 9.04
N ILE A 441 -12.54 15.85 8.28
CA ILE A 441 -12.17 16.17 6.90
C ILE A 441 -13.41 16.21 6.00
N ASP A 442 -14.28 15.21 6.08
CA ASP A 442 -15.52 15.19 5.29
C ASP A 442 -16.48 16.33 5.63
N LYS A 443 -16.49 16.78 6.90
CA LYS A 443 -17.31 17.95 7.29
C LYS A 443 -16.76 19.28 6.77
N ILE A 444 -15.45 19.36 6.57
CA ILE A 444 -14.78 20.56 6.05
C ILE A 444 -14.96 20.63 4.53
N ILE A 445 -14.95 19.51 3.83
CA ILE A 445 -15.12 19.44 2.38
C ILE A 445 -16.59 19.72 2.03
N PRO A 446 -16.87 20.78 1.25
CA PRO A 446 -18.25 21.14 0.92
C PRO A 446 -18.94 20.14 -0.02
N GLY A 447 -18.17 19.36 -0.75
CA GLY A 447 -18.61 18.36 -1.73
C GLY A 447 -17.55 18.02 -2.74
N PHE A 448 -17.84 17.04 -3.60
CA PHE A 448 -16.99 16.69 -4.75
C PHE A 448 -17.78 16.90 -6.05
N PRO A 449 -17.16 17.45 -7.13
CA PRO A 449 -15.77 17.91 -7.19
C PRO A 449 -15.50 19.08 -6.24
N ILE A 450 -14.27 19.17 -5.74
CA ILE A 450 -13.83 20.30 -4.92
C ILE A 450 -13.54 21.48 -5.87
N GLU A 451 -14.20 22.61 -5.65
CA GLU A 451 -13.99 23.85 -6.40
C GLU A 451 -13.00 24.80 -5.71
#